data_c072ea031c406647a2b8db0503c07787
#
_entry.id   c072ea031c406647a2b8db0503c07787
#
_cell.length_a   1.000
_cell.length_b   1.000
_cell.length_c   1.000
_cell.angle_alpha   90.00
_cell.angle_beta   90.00
_cell.angle_gamma   90.00
#
_symmetry.space_group_name_H-M   'P 1'
#
loop_
_entity.id
_entity.type
_entity.pdbx_description
1 polymer ?
#
loop_
_entity_poly.entity_id
_entity_poly.type
_entity_poly.pdbx_seq_one_letter_code
_entity_poly.pdbx_strand_id
1 'polypeptide(L)'
;MNDEAIINDESVSVMPNTHPALRSADLTNRTERLGAMHGTRLSFVRALVRRMARDQWRIRIAHRELDDEGYGVCIYSIEAYGERYSQVIFSQHLDAAERTDRVIAQKWDITSALICGVPQASDLERLRANVPLQEAGRLDANDLVLCRANKSVRNFDQVVNCLAEGHQPEPSVFERVGYLIRTTAVYGNGKFGIADYPRLSGTQAFRSGFSAQMCAVYLLRDFSVRLVEHIAARRNPRAAVKLARNCRRYLGVGNATGLGMAPFLARHPVQLDQWIRGRETALARVLAVRRIDAATLARATALLARAARHIAQVYTDHPREAARNARIVAELPLVQDALQRLSAQSDVFRWSALLEWSNEQISSAAQEVLVSVLLELYPDLVDSIDCGAPVDDALRLDPDMRVGELLRLVERDYAWVLRQSPERRDDAHFFWYRSAEKEEPRLGIRAEEPGAERELPLDIARQVGRLHASLHALRDREASVAGFVGAHPEHRAIVRRVQTLAGRPYGEIRENLLARDTLPIDLMRAKLSMFGASKFDPKSNLWVRVTLFQGAPTLDELAPDMNDDWIFPCLPDGSERGMA
;
A
#
# COMPACT_ATOMS: atom_id res chain seq x y z
N MET A 1 57.51 -2.81 14.44
CA MET A 1 57.15 -1.77 13.47
C MET A 1 56.07 -2.38 12.59
N ASN A 2 54.83 -2.20 12.98
CA ASN A 2 53.65 -2.64 12.22
C ASN A 2 52.92 -1.37 11.83
N ASP A 3 52.93 -1.06 10.55
CA ASP A 3 52.12 -0.03 9.96
C ASP A 3 50.68 -0.57 9.79
N GLU A 4 49.78 -0.18 10.68
CA GLU A 4 48.35 -0.32 10.48
C GLU A 4 47.88 0.82 9.57
N ALA A 5 47.51 0.47 8.36
CA ALA A 5 46.83 1.37 7.42
C ALA A 5 45.44 1.69 7.94
N ILE A 6 45.26 2.89 8.46
CA ILE A 6 43.95 3.45 8.79
C ILE A 6 43.23 3.74 7.46
N ILE A 7 42.24 2.93 7.13
CA ILE A 7 41.28 3.23 6.04
C ILE A 7 40.34 4.29 6.59
N ASN A 8 40.54 5.53 6.17
CA ASN A 8 39.62 6.62 6.42
C ASN A 8 38.33 6.39 5.59
N ASP A 9 37.27 5.99 6.26
CA ASP A 9 35.93 5.94 5.73
C ASP A 9 35.32 7.37 5.76
N GLU A 10 35.65 8.21 4.76
CA GLU A 10 35.15 9.58 4.59
C GLU A 10 33.96 9.65 3.64
N SER A 11 33.00 8.78 3.70
CA SER A 11 31.95 8.75 2.69
C SER A 11 30.52 8.95 3.15
N VAL A 12 30.24 9.72 4.20
CA VAL A 12 28.91 10.40 4.33
C VAL A 12 29.03 11.49 5.41
N SER A 13 29.35 12.72 5.01
CA SER A 13 29.27 13.88 5.91
C SER A 13 27.83 14.28 6.13
N VAL A 14 27.19 13.70 7.15
CA VAL A 14 25.89 14.16 7.66
C VAL A 14 26.15 15.21 8.74
N MET A 15 25.64 16.43 8.52
CA MET A 15 25.75 17.50 9.54
C MET A 15 24.95 17.12 10.80
N PRO A 16 25.47 17.34 12.01
CA PRO A 16 24.69 17.22 13.23
C PRO A 16 23.67 18.37 13.35
N ASN A 17 22.41 18.03 13.62
CA ASN A 17 21.36 18.90 14.15
C ASN A 17 20.64 19.96 13.28
N THR A 18 20.62 19.88 11.96
CA THR A 18 19.52 20.51 11.21
C THR A 18 18.60 19.42 10.71
N HIS A 19 17.43 19.22 11.34
CA HIS A 19 16.38 18.36 10.77
C HIS A 19 16.07 18.88 9.37
N PRO A 20 16.23 18.05 8.33
CA PRO A 20 15.93 18.49 6.97
C PRO A 20 14.47 18.94 6.88
N ALA A 21 14.22 20.03 6.17
CA ALA A 21 12.86 20.57 6.04
C ALA A 21 11.96 19.58 5.29
N LEU A 22 10.88 19.14 5.93
CA LEU A 22 9.86 18.32 5.30
C LEU A 22 8.97 19.17 4.40
N ARG A 23 8.47 18.61 3.29
CA ARG A 23 7.45 19.29 2.50
C ARG A 23 6.21 19.50 3.39
N SER A 24 5.56 20.65 3.24
CA SER A 24 4.41 21.00 4.09
C SER A 24 3.22 20.06 3.88
N ALA A 25 2.40 19.87 4.90
CA ALA A 25 1.16 19.12 4.79
C ALA A 25 0.16 19.79 3.82
N ASP A 26 0.22 21.10 3.64
CA ASP A 26 -0.60 21.82 2.66
C ASP A 26 -0.26 21.42 1.22
N LEU A 27 0.97 20.96 0.98
CA LEU A 27 1.40 20.42 -0.30
C LEU A 27 1.11 18.92 -0.40
N THR A 28 1.50 18.13 0.62
CA THR A 28 1.56 16.66 0.54
C THR A 28 0.20 16.00 0.73
N ASN A 29 -0.67 16.57 1.59
CA ASN A 29 -1.95 15.97 1.95
C ASN A 29 -3.12 16.38 1.05
N ARG A 30 -2.85 17.02 -0.08
CA ARG A 30 -3.86 17.22 -1.12
C ARG A 30 -4.19 15.91 -1.82
N THR A 31 -5.45 15.69 -2.14
CA THR A 31 -5.93 14.47 -2.82
C THR A 31 -5.17 14.20 -4.11
N GLU A 32 -4.89 15.24 -4.91
CA GLU A 32 -4.13 15.13 -6.15
C GLU A 32 -2.73 14.53 -5.91
N ARG A 33 -2.01 15.01 -4.90
CA ARG A 33 -0.66 14.52 -4.59
C ARG A 33 -0.68 13.14 -3.91
N LEU A 34 -1.58 12.92 -2.96
CA LEU A 34 -1.81 11.60 -2.38
C LEU A 34 -2.18 10.58 -3.46
N GLY A 35 -2.99 11.01 -4.42
CA GLY A 35 -3.39 10.25 -5.59
C GLY A 35 -2.30 10.08 -6.66
N ALA A 36 -1.11 10.61 -6.46
CA ALA A 36 0.05 10.46 -7.36
C ALA A 36 1.14 9.54 -6.81
N MET A 37 1.07 9.13 -5.54
CA MET A 37 2.12 8.35 -4.88
C MET A 37 2.26 6.95 -5.48
N HIS A 38 3.50 6.46 -5.52
CA HIS A 38 3.87 5.11 -5.92
C HIS A 38 4.54 4.36 -4.76
N GLY A 39 4.56 3.02 -4.85
CA GLY A 39 5.29 2.18 -3.91
C GLY A 39 6.79 2.47 -3.95
N THR A 40 7.44 2.43 -2.79
CA THR A 40 8.89 2.68 -2.62
C THR A 40 9.51 1.63 -1.72
N ARG A 41 10.80 1.77 -1.42
CA ARG A 41 11.51 0.96 -0.41
C ARG A 41 10.81 0.94 0.95
N LEU A 42 10.08 2.01 1.31
CA LEU A 42 9.34 2.13 2.57
C LEU A 42 8.05 1.30 2.61
N SER A 43 7.61 0.74 1.49
CA SER A 43 6.36 -0.02 1.44
C SER A 43 6.45 -1.31 2.26
N PHE A 44 5.31 -1.69 2.84
CA PHE A 44 5.23 -2.84 3.77
C PHE A 44 5.69 -4.16 3.15
N VAL A 45 5.36 -4.40 1.88
CA VAL A 45 5.82 -5.60 1.16
C VAL A 45 7.34 -5.64 1.03
N ARG A 46 7.99 -4.51 0.74
CA ARG A 46 9.45 -4.47 0.60
C ARG A 46 10.16 -4.56 1.94
N ALA A 47 9.65 -3.83 2.94
CA ALA A 47 10.17 -3.93 4.31
C ALA A 47 10.07 -5.37 4.86
N LEU A 48 8.96 -6.07 4.60
CA LEU A 48 8.78 -7.46 5.00
C LEU A 48 9.77 -8.39 4.28
N VAL A 49 9.88 -8.30 2.94
CA VAL A 49 10.77 -9.18 2.16
C VAL A 49 12.23 -8.99 2.59
N ARG A 50 12.68 -7.74 2.76
CA ARG A 50 14.03 -7.46 3.30
C ARG A 50 14.24 -8.04 4.69
N ARG A 51 13.24 -7.92 5.57
CA ARG A 51 13.32 -8.48 6.93
C ARG A 51 13.38 -10.00 6.90
N MET A 52 12.56 -10.67 6.11
CA MET A 52 12.59 -12.13 5.94
C MET A 52 13.97 -12.60 5.48
N ALA A 53 14.58 -11.91 4.51
CA ALA A 53 15.88 -12.23 3.96
C ALA A 53 17.01 -11.95 4.97
N ARG A 54 17.08 -10.75 5.54
CA ARG A 54 18.11 -10.33 6.51
C ARG A 54 18.11 -11.20 7.77
N ASP A 55 16.92 -11.46 8.30
CA ASP A 55 16.73 -12.20 9.55
C ASP A 55 16.60 -13.72 9.29
N GLN A 56 16.87 -14.15 8.05
CA GLN A 56 16.98 -15.54 7.61
C GLN A 56 15.78 -16.41 8.04
N TRP A 57 14.57 -15.93 7.78
CA TRP A 57 13.38 -16.70 8.05
C TRP A 57 13.40 -18.01 7.26
N ARG A 58 13.11 -19.12 7.93
CA ARG A 58 13.03 -20.43 7.28
C ARG A 58 11.60 -20.70 6.88
N ILE A 59 11.36 -20.63 5.58
CA ILE A 59 10.02 -20.87 5.01
C ILE A 59 10.11 -22.07 4.07
N ARG A 60 9.28 -23.08 4.33
CA ARG A 60 9.25 -24.32 3.53
C ARG A 60 7.85 -24.87 3.45
N ILE A 61 7.55 -25.64 2.40
CA ILE A 61 6.34 -26.44 2.32
C ILE A 61 6.50 -27.62 3.29
N ALA A 62 5.66 -27.66 4.32
CA ALA A 62 5.62 -28.71 5.32
C ALA A 62 4.70 -29.87 4.91
N HIS A 63 3.60 -29.55 4.19
CA HIS A 63 2.66 -30.53 3.70
C HIS A 63 2.03 -30.04 2.39
N ARG A 64 1.85 -30.94 1.43
CA ARG A 64 1.16 -30.67 0.17
C ARG A 64 0.43 -31.91 -0.30
N GLU A 65 -0.87 -31.86 -0.28
CA GLU A 65 -1.77 -32.87 -0.79
C GLU A 65 -2.74 -32.19 -1.77
N LEU A 66 -2.43 -32.31 -3.05
CA LEU A 66 -3.20 -31.74 -4.16
C LEU A 66 -3.47 -32.85 -5.18
N ASP A 67 -4.71 -32.92 -5.64
CA ASP A 67 -5.09 -33.82 -6.75
C ASP A 67 -4.55 -33.32 -8.10
N ASP A 68 -4.89 -33.99 -9.18
CA ASP A 68 -4.40 -33.66 -10.53
C ASP A 68 -4.93 -32.31 -11.04
N GLU A 69 -6.06 -31.84 -10.52
CA GLU A 69 -6.67 -30.54 -10.81
C GLU A 69 -6.18 -29.43 -9.86
N GLY A 70 -5.31 -29.78 -8.91
CA GLY A 70 -4.74 -28.87 -7.94
C GLY A 70 -5.67 -28.53 -6.77
N TYR A 71 -6.67 -29.35 -6.49
CA TYR A 71 -7.53 -29.20 -5.31
C TYR A 71 -6.94 -29.95 -4.11
N GLY A 72 -7.10 -29.38 -2.93
CA GLY A 72 -6.57 -29.97 -1.70
C GLY A 72 -6.01 -28.96 -0.73
N VAL A 73 -4.94 -29.33 -0.02
CA VAL A 73 -4.31 -28.50 1.03
C VAL A 73 -2.81 -28.39 0.81
N CYS A 74 -2.29 -27.18 1.07
CA CYS A 74 -0.85 -26.91 1.14
C CYS A 74 -0.55 -26.12 2.41
N ILE A 75 0.48 -26.54 3.16
CA ILE A 75 0.89 -25.92 4.41
C ILE A 75 2.35 -25.49 4.29
N TYR A 76 2.59 -24.19 4.44
CA TYR A 76 3.92 -23.63 4.62
C TYR A 76 4.24 -23.54 6.12
N SER A 77 5.40 -24.02 6.52
CA SER A 77 5.99 -23.76 7.84
C SER A 77 6.88 -22.55 7.75
N ILE A 78 6.74 -21.64 8.70
CA ILE A 78 7.52 -20.41 8.83
C ILE A 78 8.18 -20.44 10.20
N GLU A 79 9.52 -20.39 10.23
CA GLU A 79 10.31 -20.28 11.46
C GLU A 79 10.98 -18.90 11.46
N ALA A 80 10.65 -18.08 12.45
CA ALA A 80 11.15 -16.72 12.59
C ALA A 80 11.33 -16.37 14.07
N TYR A 81 12.49 -15.87 14.47
CA TYR A 81 12.80 -15.45 15.84
C TYR A 81 12.53 -16.53 16.92
N GLY A 82 12.74 -17.80 16.57
CA GLY A 82 12.50 -18.92 17.48
C GLY A 82 11.03 -19.35 17.58
N GLU A 83 10.12 -18.62 16.94
CA GLU A 83 8.70 -18.92 16.88
C GLU A 83 8.35 -19.67 15.58
N ARG A 84 7.30 -20.47 15.64
CA ARG A 84 6.79 -21.21 14.49
C ARG A 84 5.39 -20.74 14.13
N TYR A 85 5.16 -20.56 12.83
CA TYR A 85 3.88 -20.22 12.24
C TYR A 85 3.59 -21.14 11.07
N SER A 86 2.33 -21.24 10.68
CA SER A 86 1.90 -22.01 9.53
C SER A 86 0.93 -21.21 8.67
N GLN A 87 1.19 -21.20 7.36
CA GLN A 87 0.22 -20.73 6.37
C GLN A 87 -0.49 -21.94 5.78
N VAL A 88 -1.73 -22.14 6.15
CA VAL A 88 -2.60 -23.19 5.60
C VAL A 88 -3.35 -22.62 4.41
N ILE A 89 -3.28 -23.32 3.27
CA ILE A 89 -3.93 -22.89 2.02
C ILE A 89 -4.79 -24.05 1.52
N PHE A 90 -6.07 -23.79 1.31
CA PHE A 90 -7.00 -24.70 0.68
C PHE A 90 -7.28 -24.25 -0.75
N SER A 91 -7.11 -25.16 -1.71
CA SER A 91 -7.55 -25.00 -3.09
C SER A 91 -8.75 -25.91 -3.31
N GLN A 92 -9.83 -25.38 -3.86
CA GLN A 92 -11.10 -26.11 -3.97
C GLN A 92 -11.75 -25.87 -5.32
N HIS A 93 -12.64 -26.79 -5.68
CA HIS A 93 -13.40 -26.66 -6.92
C HIS A 93 -14.35 -25.44 -6.82
N LEU A 94 -14.39 -24.68 -7.89
CA LEU A 94 -15.38 -23.65 -8.12
C LEU A 94 -15.80 -23.72 -9.59
N ASP A 95 -17.10 -23.84 -9.83
CA ASP A 95 -17.62 -23.90 -11.18
C ASP A 95 -17.22 -22.67 -12.00
N ALA A 96 -16.87 -22.89 -13.25
CA ALA A 96 -16.45 -21.80 -14.15
C ALA A 96 -17.52 -20.70 -14.28
N ALA A 97 -18.80 -21.08 -14.23
CA ALA A 97 -19.92 -20.13 -14.24
C ALA A 97 -20.00 -19.24 -12.99
N GLU A 98 -19.44 -19.69 -11.86
CA GLU A 98 -19.41 -18.97 -10.60
C GLU A 98 -18.14 -18.11 -10.45
N ARG A 99 -17.13 -18.34 -11.29
CA ARG A 99 -15.95 -17.47 -11.38
C ARG A 99 -16.34 -16.15 -12.01
N THR A 100 -16.03 -15.08 -11.34
CA THR A 100 -16.38 -13.75 -11.80
C THR A 100 -15.15 -12.85 -11.73
N ASP A 101 -15.01 -12.00 -12.74
CA ASP A 101 -14.06 -10.88 -12.74
C ASP A 101 -14.56 -9.70 -11.89
N ARG A 102 -15.73 -9.84 -11.26
CA ARG A 102 -16.30 -8.83 -10.36
C ARG A 102 -15.38 -8.61 -9.15
N VAL A 103 -15.42 -7.42 -8.65
CA VAL A 103 -14.61 -7.01 -7.50
C VAL A 103 -15.00 -7.73 -6.22
N ILE A 104 -16.29 -7.98 -6.03
CA ILE A 104 -16.82 -8.76 -4.90
C ILE A 104 -17.20 -10.15 -5.42
N ALA A 105 -16.46 -11.15 -5.00
CA ALA A 105 -16.81 -12.55 -5.22
C ALA A 105 -17.68 -13.04 -4.05
N GLN A 106 -18.60 -13.95 -4.37
CA GLN A 106 -19.42 -14.64 -3.36
C GLN A 106 -18.85 -16.01 -2.98
N LYS A 107 -18.02 -16.59 -3.87
CA LYS A 107 -17.34 -17.87 -3.67
C LYS A 107 -15.87 -17.75 -4.02
N TRP A 108 -15.04 -18.63 -3.50
CA TRP A 108 -13.58 -18.58 -3.63
C TRP A 108 -12.98 -19.93 -3.98
N ASP A 109 -12.08 -19.92 -4.95
CA ASP A 109 -11.25 -21.08 -5.33
C ASP A 109 -10.20 -21.38 -4.26
N ILE A 110 -9.73 -20.36 -3.56
CA ILE A 110 -8.62 -20.46 -2.62
C ILE A 110 -9.00 -19.74 -1.33
N THR A 111 -8.82 -20.44 -0.22
CA THR A 111 -8.91 -19.86 1.12
C THR A 111 -7.64 -20.16 1.89
N SER A 112 -7.23 -19.29 2.78
CA SER A 112 -6.03 -19.53 3.57
C SER A 112 -6.08 -18.87 4.95
N ALA A 113 -5.30 -19.42 5.87
CA ALA A 113 -5.11 -18.89 7.20
C ALA A 113 -3.63 -18.89 7.57
N LEU A 114 -3.13 -17.77 8.08
CA LEU A 114 -1.87 -17.70 8.80
C LEU A 114 -2.17 -17.89 10.28
N ILE A 115 -1.53 -18.88 10.90
CA ILE A 115 -1.77 -19.25 12.30
C ILE A 115 -0.45 -19.35 13.08
N CYS A 116 -0.54 -19.20 14.41
CA CYS A 116 0.56 -19.54 15.31
C CYS A 116 0.70 -21.07 15.43
N GLY A 117 1.94 -21.57 15.45
CA GLY A 117 2.25 -22.97 15.67
C GLY A 117 2.03 -23.86 14.45
N VAL A 118 1.87 -25.16 14.71
CA VAL A 118 1.64 -26.22 13.72
C VAL A 118 0.18 -26.65 13.80
N PRO A 119 -0.57 -26.63 12.69
CA PRO A 119 -1.98 -27.00 12.70
C PRO A 119 -2.15 -28.49 13.04
N GLN A 120 -3.17 -28.81 13.85
CA GLN A 120 -3.66 -30.15 14.09
C GLN A 120 -4.77 -30.48 13.08
N ALA A 121 -5.18 -31.74 12.98
CA ALA A 121 -6.26 -32.14 12.09
C ALA A 121 -7.56 -31.36 12.35
N SER A 122 -7.92 -31.14 13.62
CA SER A 122 -9.08 -30.34 14.01
C SER A 122 -8.99 -28.89 13.57
N ASP A 123 -7.77 -28.29 13.55
CA ASP A 123 -7.58 -26.94 13.03
C ASP A 123 -7.83 -26.87 11.53
N LEU A 124 -7.38 -27.88 10.78
CA LEU A 124 -7.60 -27.94 9.33
C LEU A 124 -9.10 -28.04 9.00
N GLU A 125 -9.85 -28.88 9.72
CA GLU A 125 -11.30 -28.97 9.55
C GLU A 125 -12.00 -27.64 9.87
N ARG A 126 -11.68 -27.05 11.00
CA ARG A 126 -12.21 -25.74 11.42
C ARG A 126 -11.90 -24.64 10.42
N LEU A 127 -10.64 -24.52 9.98
CA LEU A 127 -10.22 -23.48 9.04
C LEU A 127 -10.89 -23.66 7.67
N ARG A 128 -11.02 -24.89 7.17
CA ARG A 128 -11.70 -25.18 5.91
C ARG A 128 -13.15 -24.71 5.93
N ALA A 129 -13.85 -24.88 7.07
CA ALA A 129 -15.24 -24.46 7.24
C ALA A 129 -15.38 -22.96 7.45
N ASN A 130 -14.48 -22.32 8.24
CA ASN A 130 -14.66 -20.97 8.76
C ASN A 130 -14.06 -19.88 7.86
N VAL A 131 -12.90 -20.14 7.21
CA VAL A 131 -12.23 -19.11 6.39
C VAL A 131 -13.13 -18.55 5.28
N PRO A 132 -13.95 -19.34 4.57
CA PRO A 132 -14.87 -18.79 3.57
C PRO A 132 -15.87 -17.80 4.13
N LEU A 133 -16.31 -17.97 5.37
CA LEU A 133 -17.32 -17.14 6.02
C LEU A 133 -16.74 -15.88 6.65
N GLN A 134 -15.49 -15.93 7.11
CA GLN A 134 -14.77 -14.83 7.76
C GLN A 134 -15.59 -14.15 8.89
N GLU A 135 -16.29 -14.93 9.67
CA GLU A 135 -17.06 -14.41 10.80
C GLU A 135 -16.22 -14.37 12.07
N ALA A 136 -16.16 -13.19 12.72
CA ALA A 136 -15.31 -12.96 13.89
C ALA A 136 -15.57 -13.95 15.04
N GLY A 137 -16.80 -14.40 15.23
CA GLY A 137 -17.16 -15.36 16.27
C GLY A 137 -16.66 -16.78 16.07
N ARG A 138 -15.97 -17.06 14.96
CA ARG A 138 -15.43 -18.40 14.62
C ARG A 138 -13.91 -18.44 14.56
N LEU A 139 -13.23 -17.39 15.02
CA LEU A 139 -11.78 -17.31 15.07
C LEU A 139 -11.24 -17.98 16.33
N ASP A 140 -10.15 -18.70 16.16
CA ASP A 140 -9.33 -19.20 17.26
C ASP A 140 -8.29 -18.14 17.69
N ALA A 141 -7.80 -18.25 18.91
CA ALA A 141 -6.75 -17.36 19.44
C ALA A 141 -5.44 -17.43 18.64
N ASN A 142 -5.18 -18.55 17.97
CA ASN A 142 -4.00 -18.76 17.13
C ASN A 142 -4.16 -18.23 15.71
N ASP A 143 -5.38 -17.90 15.26
CA ASP A 143 -5.62 -17.38 13.92
C ASP A 143 -5.14 -15.91 13.82
N LEU A 144 -4.16 -15.66 12.96
CA LEU A 144 -3.57 -14.32 12.78
C LEU A 144 -4.19 -13.59 11.59
N VAL A 145 -4.27 -14.27 10.43
CA VAL A 145 -4.80 -13.68 9.20
C VAL A 145 -5.61 -14.72 8.45
N LEU A 146 -6.82 -14.36 8.07
CA LEU A 146 -7.64 -15.15 7.13
C LEU A 146 -7.67 -14.44 5.77
N CYS A 147 -7.55 -15.22 4.69
CA CYS A 147 -7.48 -14.69 3.34
C CYS A 147 -8.35 -15.54 2.39
N ARG A 148 -8.98 -14.85 1.45
CA ARG A 148 -9.75 -15.45 0.35
C ARG A 148 -9.22 -14.96 -0.97
N ALA A 149 -9.12 -15.86 -1.96
CA ALA A 149 -8.63 -15.52 -3.29
C ALA A 149 -9.38 -16.32 -4.36
N ASN A 150 -9.35 -15.80 -5.58
CA ASN A 150 -9.81 -16.50 -6.77
C ASN A 150 -8.73 -16.54 -7.84
N LYS A 151 -8.69 -17.64 -8.59
CA LYS A 151 -7.87 -17.78 -9.79
C LYS A 151 -8.24 -16.66 -10.78
N SER A 152 -7.25 -16.13 -11.46
CA SER A 152 -7.48 -15.13 -12.51
C SER A 152 -8.22 -15.77 -13.69
N VAL A 153 -9.41 -15.28 -13.98
CA VAL A 153 -10.21 -15.76 -15.13
C VAL A 153 -9.45 -15.59 -16.46
N ARG A 154 -8.52 -14.67 -16.53
CA ARG A 154 -7.79 -14.35 -17.77
C ARG A 154 -6.51 -15.16 -17.95
N ASN A 155 -5.74 -15.32 -16.87
CA ASN A 155 -4.35 -15.79 -17.00
C ASN A 155 -4.14 -17.20 -16.48
N PHE A 156 -4.93 -17.66 -15.50
CA PHE A 156 -4.60 -18.88 -14.77
C PHE A 156 -4.56 -20.11 -15.69
N ASP A 157 -5.68 -20.39 -16.37
CA ASP A 157 -5.79 -21.56 -17.25
C ASP A 157 -4.91 -21.42 -18.50
N GLN A 158 -4.73 -20.20 -19.02
CA GLN A 158 -3.84 -19.95 -20.15
C GLN A 158 -2.39 -20.26 -19.79
N VAL A 159 -1.92 -19.86 -18.63
CA VAL A 159 -0.55 -20.18 -18.16
C VAL A 159 -0.40 -21.68 -17.96
N VAL A 160 -1.38 -22.35 -17.34
CA VAL A 160 -1.36 -23.81 -17.19
C VAL A 160 -1.22 -24.51 -18.55
N ASN A 161 -1.99 -24.09 -19.55
CA ASN A 161 -1.96 -24.70 -20.89
C ASN A 161 -0.60 -24.50 -21.55
N CYS A 162 -0.06 -23.25 -21.56
CA CYS A 162 1.27 -22.98 -22.11
C CYS A 162 2.34 -23.87 -21.48
N LEU A 163 2.35 -23.96 -20.14
CA LEU A 163 3.34 -24.79 -19.44
C LEU A 163 3.16 -26.29 -19.74
N ALA A 164 1.92 -26.78 -19.82
CA ALA A 164 1.63 -28.19 -20.16
C ALA A 164 2.05 -28.55 -21.61
N GLU A 165 2.00 -27.57 -22.52
CA GLU A 165 2.43 -27.70 -23.90
C GLU A 165 3.95 -27.54 -24.09
N GLY A 166 4.69 -27.28 -23.02
CA GLY A 166 6.15 -27.21 -23.03
C GLY A 166 6.73 -25.86 -23.40
N HIS A 167 5.94 -24.78 -23.37
CA HIS A 167 6.43 -23.44 -23.68
C HIS A 167 6.08 -22.40 -22.60
N GLN A 168 6.81 -21.27 -22.62
CA GLN A 168 6.54 -20.16 -21.71
C GLN A 168 5.36 -19.32 -22.23
N PRO A 169 4.53 -18.76 -21.32
CA PRO A 169 3.51 -17.79 -21.71
C PRO A 169 4.14 -16.56 -22.39
N GLU A 170 3.50 -16.06 -23.44
CA GLU A 170 3.90 -14.81 -24.05
C GLU A 170 3.70 -13.62 -23.10
N PRO A 171 4.58 -12.59 -23.12
CA PRO A 171 4.45 -11.41 -22.26
C PRO A 171 3.08 -10.75 -22.32
N SER A 172 2.43 -10.76 -23.47
CA SER A 172 1.07 -10.23 -23.67
C SER A 172 0.01 -10.84 -22.78
N VAL A 173 0.20 -12.09 -22.32
CA VAL A 173 -0.67 -12.75 -21.35
C VAL A 173 -0.74 -11.95 -20.04
N PHE A 174 0.36 -11.33 -19.65
CA PHE A 174 0.48 -10.59 -18.39
C PHE A 174 0.19 -9.09 -18.51
N GLU A 175 -0.05 -8.59 -19.71
CA GLU A 175 -0.21 -7.16 -20.00
C GLU A 175 -1.40 -6.54 -19.24
N ARG A 176 -2.56 -7.21 -19.32
CA ARG A 176 -3.79 -6.73 -18.66
C ARG A 176 -3.74 -6.92 -17.14
N VAL A 177 -3.29 -8.08 -16.68
CA VAL A 177 -3.17 -8.40 -15.26
C VAL A 177 -1.86 -9.13 -14.98
N GLY A 178 -1.07 -8.64 -14.03
CA GLY A 178 0.23 -9.21 -13.66
C GLY A 178 0.14 -10.22 -12.51
N TYR A 179 -0.89 -11.08 -12.49
CA TYR A 179 -1.09 -12.05 -11.40
C TYR A 179 -1.87 -13.30 -11.86
N LEU A 180 -1.66 -14.40 -11.14
CA LEU A 180 -2.40 -15.66 -11.33
C LEU A 180 -3.62 -15.76 -10.42
N ILE A 181 -3.55 -15.14 -9.24
CA ILE A 181 -4.65 -15.11 -8.26
C ILE A 181 -4.93 -13.69 -7.81
N ARG A 182 -6.16 -13.45 -7.38
CA ARG A 182 -6.61 -12.19 -6.83
C ARG A 182 -7.23 -12.41 -5.45
N THR A 183 -6.67 -11.76 -4.46
CA THR A 183 -7.20 -11.74 -3.09
C THR A 183 -8.29 -10.70 -2.93
N THR A 184 -9.14 -10.92 -1.93
CA THR A 184 -10.13 -9.96 -1.45
C THR A 184 -9.92 -9.71 0.03
N ALA A 185 -10.00 -8.43 0.44
CA ALA A 185 -10.06 -8.00 1.83
C ALA A 185 -8.93 -8.44 2.79
N VAL A 186 -7.72 -8.71 2.30
CA VAL A 186 -6.58 -9.14 3.13
C VAL A 186 -6.08 -8.04 4.05
N TYR A 187 -6.24 -6.80 3.67
CA TYR A 187 -5.72 -5.64 4.37
C TYR A 187 -6.77 -4.56 4.48
N GLY A 188 -7.46 -4.59 5.59
CA GLY A 188 -8.02 -3.35 6.04
C GLY A 188 -9.48 -3.08 5.80
N ASN A 189 -10.36 -4.03 5.84
CA ASN A 189 -11.75 -3.73 6.11
C ASN A 189 -12.16 -4.35 7.45
N GLY A 190 -11.78 -3.68 8.52
CA GLY A 190 -12.40 -3.80 9.83
C GLY A 190 -12.41 -5.16 10.51
N LYS A 191 -12.67 -6.25 9.80
CA LYS A 191 -12.73 -7.58 10.40
C LYS A 191 -11.36 -8.26 10.55
N PHE A 192 -10.39 -7.95 9.69
CA PHE A 192 -9.10 -8.66 9.64
C PHE A 192 -7.87 -7.75 9.53
N GLY A 193 -8.04 -6.43 9.55
CA GLY A 193 -6.94 -5.51 9.53
C GLY A 193 -6.48 -5.16 10.94
N ILE A 194 -6.84 -3.98 11.40
CA ILE A 194 -6.41 -3.41 12.68
C ILE A 194 -7.01 -4.13 13.90
N ALA A 195 -8.16 -4.81 13.76
CA ALA A 195 -8.79 -5.51 14.88
C ALA A 195 -7.89 -6.60 15.50
N ASP A 196 -7.03 -7.23 14.67
CA ASP A 196 -6.11 -8.26 15.14
C ASP A 196 -4.73 -7.72 15.51
N TYR A 197 -4.53 -6.43 15.31
CA TYR A 197 -3.29 -5.75 15.57
C TYR A 197 -2.74 -5.90 17.00
N PRO A 198 -3.55 -5.81 18.08
CA PRO A 198 -3.07 -6.04 19.44
C PRO A 198 -2.45 -7.43 19.64
N ARG A 199 -3.00 -8.46 19.00
CA ARG A 199 -2.44 -9.82 19.04
C ARG A 199 -1.12 -9.91 18.29
N LEU A 200 -1.06 -9.30 17.09
CA LEU A 200 0.11 -9.30 16.22
C LEU A 200 1.27 -8.51 16.81
N SER A 201 0.99 -7.42 17.53
CA SER A 201 2.01 -6.58 18.15
C SER A 201 2.85 -7.31 19.20
N GLY A 202 2.31 -8.36 19.80
CA GLY A 202 3.01 -9.23 20.78
C GLY A 202 4.01 -10.18 20.12
N THR A 203 3.96 -10.40 18.80
CA THR A 203 4.88 -11.29 18.09
C THR A 203 6.04 -10.52 17.50
N GLN A 204 7.26 -11.03 17.60
CA GLN A 204 8.42 -10.35 17.01
C GLN A 204 8.37 -10.36 15.48
N ALA A 205 7.89 -11.44 14.88
CA ALA A 205 7.79 -11.59 13.43
C ALA A 205 6.77 -10.61 12.81
N PHE A 206 5.66 -10.35 13.47
CA PHE A 206 4.54 -9.62 12.91
C PHE A 206 4.16 -8.33 13.65
N ARG A 207 5.04 -7.84 14.52
CA ARG A 207 4.81 -6.59 15.27
C ARG A 207 4.64 -5.34 14.39
N SER A 208 5.24 -5.32 13.21
CA SER A 208 5.05 -4.23 12.26
C SER A 208 3.67 -4.31 11.62
N GLY A 209 3.00 -3.17 11.46
CA GLY A 209 1.68 -3.10 10.87
C GLY A 209 1.61 -3.83 9.52
N PHE A 210 0.55 -4.59 9.32
CA PHE A 210 0.25 -5.36 8.12
C PHE A 210 1.26 -6.45 7.72
N SER A 211 2.30 -6.70 8.50
CA SER A 211 3.35 -7.66 8.14
C SER A 211 2.83 -9.10 8.07
N ALA A 212 1.90 -9.50 8.94
CA ALA A 212 1.26 -10.82 8.88
C ALA A 212 0.41 -10.96 7.59
N GLN A 213 -0.38 -9.94 7.27
CA GLN A 213 -1.19 -9.90 6.06
C GLN A 213 -0.33 -9.98 4.80
N MET A 214 0.76 -9.20 4.77
CA MET A 214 1.70 -9.21 3.64
C MET A 214 2.45 -10.55 3.53
N CYS A 215 2.80 -11.19 4.64
CA CYS A 215 3.40 -12.52 4.64
C CYS A 215 2.42 -13.56 4.05
N ALA A 216 1.16 -13.54 4.47
CA ALA A 216 0.13 -14.42 3.92
C ALA A 216 -0.04 -14.23 2.40
N VAL A 217 -0.04 -12.98 1.91
CA VAL A 217 -0.13 -12.68 0.47
C VAL A 217 1.11 -13.11 -0.28
N TYR A 218 2.30 -12.95 0.31
CA TYR A 218 3.55 -13.40 -0.31
C TYR A 218 3.59 -14.91 -0.52
N LEU A 219 3.14 -15.68 0.47
CA LEU A 219 3.05 -17.15 0.35
C LEU A 219 1.94 -17.60 -0.60
N LEU A 220 0.83 -16.87 -0.67
CA LEU A 220 -0.17 -17.10 -1.71
C LEU A 220 0.37 -16.86 -3.12
N ARG A 221 1.27 -15.88 -3.31
CA ARG A 221 1.97 -15.68 -4.58
C ARG A 221 2.80 -16.91 -4.95
N ASP A 222 3.66 -17.40 -4.04
CA ASP A 222 4.46 -18.61 -4.27
C ASP A 222 3.57 -19.83 -4.56
N PHE A 223 2.51 -20.02 -3.75
CA PHE A 223 1.55 -21.09 -3.97
C PHE A 223 0.91 -21.02 -5.35
N SER A 224 0.52 -19.85 -5.83
CA SER A 224 -0.14 -19.69 -7.12
C SER A 224 0.75 -20.12 -8.31
N VAL A 225 2.05 -19.81 -8.24
CA VAL A 225 3.04 -20.24 -9.23
C VAL A 225 3.22 -21.77 -9.18
N ARG A 226 3.40 -22.32 -7.97
CA ARG A 226 3.53 -23.79 -7.81
C ARG A 226 2.28 -24.54 -8.21
N LEU A 227 1.10 -23.94 -8.05
CA LEU A 227 -0.17 -24.55 -8.43
C LEU A 227 -0.31 -24.69 -9.95
N VAL A 228 0.00 -23.64 -10.72
CA VAL A 228 -0.05 -23.73 -12.19
C VAL A 228 0.98 -24.72 -12.72
N GLU A 229 2.18 -24.79 -12.13
CA GLU A 229 3.21 -25.78 -12.49
C GLU A 229 2.79 -27.21 -12.15
N HIS A 230 2.14 -27.40 -10.99
CA HIS A 230 1.61 -28.71 -10.58
C HIS A 230 0.57 -29.22 -11.56
N ILE A 231 -0.45 -28.40 -11.87
CA ILE A 231 -1.52 -28.79 -12.80
C ILE A 231 -0.94 -29.05 -14.20
N ALA A 232 -0.02 -28.20 -14.69
CA ALA A 232 0.62 -28.41 -15.98
C ALA A 232 1.37 -29.75 -16.04
N ALA A 233 2.15 -30.06 -15.00
CA ALA A 233 2.89 -31.33 -14.91
C ALA A 233 1.96 -32.55 -14.82
N ARG A 234 0.79 -32.42 -14.19
CA ARG A 234 -0.22 -33.49 -14.16
C ARG A 234 -0.91 -33.67 -15.49
N ARG A 235 -1.21 -32.57 -16.21
CA ARG A 235 -1.81 -32.64 -17.55
C ARG A 235 -0.88 -33.25 -18.60
N ASN A 236 0.41 -32.94 -18.54
CA ASN A 236 1.38 -33.48 -19.51
C ASN A 236 2.76 -33.72 -18.84
N PRO A 237 2.93 -34.86 -18.13
CA PRO A 237 4.17 -35.14 -17.40
C PRO A 237 5.45 -35.18 -18.26
N ARG A 238 5.31 -35.37 -19.58
CA ARG A 238 6.47 -35.51 -20.50
C ARG A 238 6.93 -34.19 -21.09
N ALA A 239 6.01 -33.26 -21.32
CA ALA A 239 6.32 -32.00 -22.00
C ALA A 239 6.27 -30.77 -21.09
N ALA A 240 5.59 -30.87 -19.95
CA ALA A 240 5.40 -29.71 -19.09
C ALA A 240 6.71 -29.09 -18.61
N VAL A 241 6.77 -27.78 -18.67
CA VAL A 241 7.90 -26.96 -18.21
C VAL A 241 7.50 -26.11 -17.00
N LYS A 242 8.49 -25.69 -16.23
CA LYS A 242 8.29 -24.72 -15.15
C LYS A 242 8.26 -23.31 -15.71
N LEU A 243 7.58 -22.42 -15.01
CA LEU A 243 7.56 -21.00 -15.37
C LEU A 243 8.97 -20.39 -15.27
N ALA A 244 9.38 -19.61 -16.27
CA ALA A 244 10.68 -18.95 -16.30
C ALA A 244 10.85 -17.99 -15.11
N ARG A 245 12.10 -17.78 -14.66
CA ARG A 245 12.43 -16.97 -13.49
C ARG A 245 11.91 -15.53 -13.59
N ASN A 246 12.10 -14.89 -14.74
CA ASN A 246 11.63 -13.54 -15.01
C ASN A 246 10.09 -13.44 -14.94
N CYS A 247 9.36 -14.44 -15.45
CA CYS A 247 7.90 -14.53 -15.33
C CYS A 247 7.47 -14.72 -13.87
N ARG A 248 8.14 -15.61 -13.12
CA ARG A 248 7.85 -15.82 -11.68
C ARG A 248 8.04 -14.53 -10.89
N ARG A 249 9.10 -13.78 -11.17
CA ARG A 249 9.36 -12.48 -10.51
C ARG A 249 8.32 -11.44 -10.90
N TYR A 250 7.94 -11.38 -12.17
CA TYR A 250 6.95 -10.41 -12.65
C TYR A 250 5.57 -10.64 -12.06
N LEU A 251 5.18 -11.88 -11.82
CA LEU A 251 3.87 -12.22 -11.26
C LEU A 251 3.75 -11.80 -9.80
N GLY A 252 2.77 -10.96 -9.53
CA GLY A 252 2.36 -10.58 -8.19
C GLY A 252 1.08 -11.26 -7.74
N VAL A 253 0.38 -10.62 -6.81
CA VAL A 253 -0.97 -11.00 -6.37
C VAL A 253 -1.90 -9.82 -6.62
N GLY A 254 -3.01 -10.08 -7.32
CA GLY A 254 -4.04 -9.08 -7.53
C GLY A 254 -4.84 -8.80 -6.27
N ASN A 255 -5.32 -7.58 -6.15
CA ASN A 255 -6.33 -7.22 -5.18
C ASN A 255 -7.31 -6.24 -5.79
N ALA A 256 -8.58 -6.34 -5.41
CA ALA A 256 -9.59 -5.38 -5.79
C ALA A 256 -10.08 -4.66 -4.54
N THR A 257 -9.92 -3.36 -4.54
CA THR A 257 -10.23 -2.51 -3.38
C THR A 257 -11.29 -1.49 -3.74
N GLY A 258 -12.32 -1.41 -2.92
CA GLY A 258 -13.43 -0.49 -3.12
C GLY A 258 -13.17 0.90 -2.57
N LEU A 259 -13.90 1.87 -3.10
CA LEU A 259 -13.87 3.25 -2.64
C LEU A 259 -14.25 3.36 -1.15
N GLY A 260 -15.08 2.44 -0.64
CA GLY A 260 -15.41 2.34 0.78
C GLY A 260 -14.21 2.15 1.72
N MET A 261 -13.04 1.77 1.18
CA MET A 261 -11.78 1.70 1.94
C MET A 261 -11.06 3.04 2.06
N ALA A 262 -11.40 4.03 1.24
CA ALA A 262 -10.76 5.33 1.28
C ALA A 262 -10.99 6.06 2.62
N PRO A 263 -12.18 6.06 3.21
CA PRO A 263 -12.41 6.65 4.53
C PRO A 263 -11.61 6.03 5.68
N PHE A 264 -11.02 4.85 5.48
CA PHE A 264 -10.08 4.30 6.45
C PHE A 264 -8.93 5.26 6.75
N LEU A 265 -8.39 5.95 5.75
CA LEU A 265 -7.36 6.97 5.95
C LEU A 265 -7.85 8.10 6.86
N ALA A 266 -9.11 8.52 6.70
CA ALA A 266 -9.71 9.56 7.54
C ALA A 266 -10.01 9.08 8.97
N ARG A 267 -10.24 7.77 9.18
CA ARG A 267 -10.48 7.20 10.51
C ARG A 267 -9.21 6.95 11.30
N HIS A 268 -8.09 6.76 10.62
CA HIS A 268 -6.79 6.45 11.21
C HIS A 268 -5.78 7.58 10.95
N PRO A 269 -6.06 8.78 11.46
CA PRO A 269 -5.27 9.95 11.13
C PRO A 269 -3.85 9.91 11.69
N VAL A 270 -3.62 9.23 12.82
CA VAL A 270 -2.27 9.08 13.38
C VAL A 270 -1.42 8.16 12.52
N GLN A 271 -2.01 7.08 12.00
CA GLN A 271 -1.32 6.22 11.02
C GLN A 271 -1.05 6.98 9.71
N LEU A 272 -1.99 7.78 9.23
CA LEU A 272 -1.77 8.60 8.04
C LEU A 272 -0.60 9.56 8.24
N ASP A 273 -0.54 10.25 9.40
CA ASP A 273 0.60 11.11 9.74
C ASP A 273 1.92 10.30 9.72
N GLN A 274 1.94 9.13 10.33
CA GLN A 274 3.14 8.30 10.37
C GLN A 274 3.61 7.89 8.96
N TRP A 275 2.70 7.46 8.09
CA TRP A 275 3.07 7.03 6.74
C TRP A 275 3.64 8.18 5.92
N ILE A 276 2.95 9.32 5.89
CA ILE A 276 3.38 10.47 5.11
C ILE A 276 4.65 11.08 5.69
N ARG A 277 4.72 11.25 7.01
CA ARG A 277 5.91 11.78 7.71
C ARG A 277 7.14 10.92 7.45
N GLY A 278 7.00 9.58 7.48
CA GLY A 278 8.11 8.66 7.19
C GLY A 278 8.64 8.87 5.76
N ARG A 279 7.74 8.96 4.79
CA ARG A 279 8.11 9.21 3.39
C ARG A 279 8.77 10.59 3.19
N GLU A 280 8.22 11.64 3.80
CA GLU A 280 8.79 12.98 3.72
C GLU A 280 10.14 13.08 4.45
N THR A 281 10.31 12.37 5.57
CA THR A 281 11.59 12.27 6.27
C THR A 281 12.64 11.59 5.39
N ALA A 282 12.28 10.50 4.70
CA ALA A 282 13.17 9.84 3.75
C ALA A 282 13.60 10.78 2.63
N LEU A 283 12.63 11.47 2.03
CA LEU A 283 12.91 12.46 0.98
C LEU A 283 13.85 13.55 1.47
N ALA A 284 13.57 14.11 2.64
CA ALA A 284 14.40 15.17 3.21
C ALA A 284 15.85 14.72 3.47
N ARG A 285 16.06 13.47 3.94
CA ARG A 285 17.40 12.88 4.08
C ARG A 285 18.13 12.79 2.73
N VAL A 286 17.43 12.35 1.68
CA VAL A 286 17.99 12.25 0.33
C VAL A 286 18.33 13.63 -0.23
N LEU A 287 17.47 14.63 -0.05
CA LEU A 287 17.71 15.99 -0.50
C LEU A 287 18.89 16.66 0.22
N ALA A 288 19.22 16.21 1.43
CA ALA A 288 20.38 16.69 2.20
C ALA A 288 21.72 16.12 1.72
N VAL A 289 21.74 15.14 0.83
CA VAL A 289 22.97 14.58 0.26
C VAL A 289 23.74 15.66 -0.50
N ARG A 290 25.01 15.85 -0.14
CA ARG A 290 25.85 16.92 -0.70
C ARG A 290 26.67 16.49 -1.91
N ARG A 291 27.13 15.25 -1.93
CA ARG A 291 27.95 14.69 -3.02
C ARG A 291 27.17 13.62 -3.73
N ILE A 292 26.98 13.78 -5.02
CA ILE A 292 26.28 12.84 -5.88
C ILE A 292 27.29 12.41 -6.94
N ASP A 293 27.65 11.13 -6.91
CA ASP A 293 28.63 10.58 -7.84
C ASP A 293 28.00 10.22 -9.20
N ALA A 294 28.85 9.97 -10.18
CA ALA A 294 28.43 9.59 -11.54
C ALA A 294 27.62 8.28 -11.57
N ALA A 295 27.94 7.32 -10.69
CA ALA A 295 27.21 6.06 -10.61
C ALA A 295 25.76 6.26 -10.13
N THR A 296 25.57 7.10 -9.12
CA THR A 296 24.23 7.50 -8.63
C THR A 296 23.43 8.25 -9.70
N LEU A 297 24.05 9.14 -10.47
CA LEU A 297 23.39 9.83 -11.58
C LEU A 297 22.98 8.84 -12.68
N ALA A 298 23.86 7.93 -13.06
CA ALA A 298 23.56 6.88 -14.04
C ALA A 298 22.41 5.98 -13.56
N ARG A 299 22.42 5.60 -12.27
CA ARG A 299 21.32 4.83 -11.66
C ARG A 299 20.01 5.59 -11.66
N ALA A 300 20.02 6.90 -11.37
CA ALA A 300 18.82 7.74 -11.42
C ALA A 300 18.23 7.76 -12.84
N THR A 301 19.06 7.97 -13.85
CA THR A 301 18.65 7.94 -15.26
C THR A 301 18.04 6.59 -15.65
N ALA A 302 18.68 5.48 -15.25
CA ALA A 302 18.17 4.14 -15.52
C ALA A 302 16.82 3.87 -14.83
N LEU A 303 16.64 4.33 -13.58
CA LEU A 303 15.39 4.20 -12.84
C LEU A 303 14.26 5.05 -13.45
N LEU A 304 14.55 6.27 -13.92
CA LEU A 304 13.57 7.11 -14.62
C LEU A 304 13.13 6.46 -15.93
N ALA A 305 14.06 5.91 -16.72
CA ALA A 305 13.75 5.17 -17.94
C ALA A 305 12.89 3.92 -17.65
N ARG A 306 13.22 3.19 -16.59
CA ARG A 306 12.43 2.02 -16.14
C ARG A 306 11.03 2.43 -15.67
N ALA A 307 10.91 3.54 -14.94
CA ALA A 307 9.61 4.07 -14.53
C ALA A 307 8.73 4.44 -15.73
N ALA A 308 9.30 5.13 -16.73
CA ALA A 308 8.59 5.48 -17.95
C ALA A 308 8.08 4.21 -18.68
N ARG A 309 8.94 3.21 -18.83
CA ARG A 309 8.59 1.93 -19.44
C ARG A 309 7.52 1.18 -18.66
N HIS A 310 7.66 1.09 -17.34
CA HIS A 310 6.65 0.48 -16.47
C HIS A 310 5.29 1.14 -16.63
N ILE A 311 5.23 2.47 -16.55
CA ILE A 311 3.97 3.22 -16.63
C ILE A 311 3.35 3.10 -18.03
N ALA A 312 4.15 3.10 -19.08
CA ALA A 312 3.68 2.86 -20.46
C ALA A 312 3.05 1.46 -20.64
N GLN A 313 3.50 0.47 -19.87
CA GLN A 313 2.98 -0.91 -19.89
C GLN A 313 1.75 -1.11 -18.97
N VAL A 314 1.32 -0.10 -18.22
CA VAL A 314 0.12 -0.21 -17.38
C VAL A 314 -1.13 -0.13 -18.25
N TYR A 315 -1.73 -1.29 -18.49
CA TYR A 315 -3.03 -1.34 -19.14
C TYR A 315 -4.14 -0.87 -18.21
N THR A 316 -5.00 0.02 -18.68
CA THR A 316 -6.22 0.46 -18.01
C THR A 316 -7.30 0.83 -19.02
N ASP A 317 -8.55 0.45 -18.74
CA ASP A 317 -9.71 0.84 -19.54
C ASP A 317 -10.26 2.23 -19.12
N HIS A 318 -9.73 2.80 -18.03
CA HIS A 318 -10.23 4.06 -17.50
C HIS A 318 -9.55 5.26 -18.20
N PRO A 319 -10.29 6.09 -18.96
CA PRO A 319 -9.70 7.10 -19.84
C PRO A 319 -8.86 8.14 -19.10
N ARG A 320 -9.27 8.53 -17.89
CA ARG A 320 -8.51 9.51 -17.08
C ARG A 320 -7.20 8.95 -16.57
N GLU A 321 -7.17 7.68 -16.13
CA GLU A 321 -5.92 7.03 -15.72
C GLU A 321 -5.01 6.79 -16.93
N ALA A 322 -5.56 6.43 -18.08
CA ALA A 322 -4.80 6.31 -19.33
C ALA A 322 -4.15 7.66 -19.73
N ALA A 323 -4.91 8.75 -19.69
CA ALA A 323 -4.41 10.10 -19.96
C ALA A 323 -3.33 10.53 -18.95
N ARG A 324 -3.51 10.21 -17.66
CA ARG A 324 -2.52 10.47 -16.62
C ARG A 324 -1.21 9.72 -16.89
N ASN A 325 -1.30 8.42 -17.19
CA ASN A 325 -0.12 7.59 -17.49
C ASN A 325 0.61 8.12 -18.74
N ALA A 326 -0.11 8.46 -19.80
CA ALA A 326 0.46 9.06 -21.00
C ALA A 326 1.19 10.38 -20.71
N ARG A 327 0.61 11.22 -19.86
CA ARG A 327 1.23 12.48 -19.41
C ARG A 327 2.53 12.22 -18.65
N ILE A 328 2.53 11.29 -17.69
CA ILE A 328 3.74 10.95 -16.93
C ILE A 328 4.83 10.45 -17.90
N VAL A 329 4.50 9.55 -18.83
CA VAL A 329 5.45 9.02 -19.81
C VAL A 329 6.05 10.14 -20.68
N ALA A 330 5.27 11.16 -21.04
CA ALA A 330 5.76 12.31 -21.80
C ALA A 330 6.63 13.26 -20.95
N GLU A 331 6.38 13.36 -19.65
CA GLU A 331 7.10 14.28 -18.75
C GLU A 331 8.41 13.68 -18.20
N LEU A 332 8.54 12.35 -18.06
CA LEU A 332 9.76 11.73 -17.51
C LEU A 332 11.03 11.97 -18.34
N PRO A 333 11.01 12.01 -19.68
CA PRO A 333 12.17 12.46 -20.49
C PRO A 333 12.62 13.87 -20.14
N LEU A 334 11.69 14.81 -19.86
CA LEU A 334 12.04 16.17 -19.44
C LEU A 334 12.81 16.17 -18.10
N VAL A 335 12.47 15.26 -17.19
CA VAL A 335 13.21 15.07 -15.94
C VAL A 335 14.63 14.56 -16.21
N GLN A 336 14.80 13.62 -17.16
CA GLN A 336 16.12 13.13 -17.55
C GLN A 336 16.99 14.24 -18.16
N ASP A 337 16.42 15.04 -19.06
CA ASP A 337 17.11 16.18 -19.68
C ASP A 337 17.49 17.24 -18.63
N ALA A 338 16.59 17.51 -17.66
CA ALA A 338 16.87 18.42 -16.57
C ALA A 338 17.99 17.88 -15.66
N LEU A 339 17.95 16.59 -15.32
CA LEU A 339 19.00 15.94 -14.54
C LEU A 339 20.35 16.07 -15.21
N GLN A 340 20.43 15.80 -16.52
CA GLN A 340 21.64 15.91 -17.30
C GLN A 340 22.17 17.35 -17.36
N ARG A 341 21.29 18.34 -17.63
CA ARG A 341 21.67 19.76 -17.67
C ARG A 341 22.14 20.27 -16.33
N LEU A 342 21.37 20.06 -15.27
CA LEU A 342 21.68 20.57 -13.92
C LEU A 342 22.95 19.94 -13.36
N SER A 343 23.19 18.65 -13.61
CA SER A 343 24.41 17.97 -13.18
C SER A 343 25.66 18.42 -13.95
N ALA A 344 25.50 18.86 -15.21
CA ALA A 344 26.61 19.39 -16.01
C ALA A 344 26.93 20.87 -15.73
N GLN A 345 25.98 21.65 -15.23
CA GLN A 345 26.12 23.10 -15.01
C GLN A 345 26.75 23.45 -13.65
N SER A 346 26.86 22.52 -12.71
CA SER A 346 27.33 22.81 -11.36
C SER A 346 28.26 21.72 -10.86
N ASP A 347 29.43 22.14 -10.39
CA ASP A 347 30.38 21.24 -9.68
C ASP A 347 29.77 20.64 -8.38
N VAL A 348 28.67 21.23 -7.91
CA VAL A 348 27.94 20.79 -6.71
C VAL A 348 26.45 20.66 -7.04
N PHE A 349 26.11 19.67 -7.86
CA PHE A 349 24.71 19.32 -8.13
C PHE A 349 24.02 18.81 -6.86
N ARG A 350 22.72 19.18 -6.69
CA ARG A 350 21.87 18.76 -5.57
C ARG A 350 20.51 18.28 -6.07
N TRP A 351 19.97 17.24 -5.43
CA TRP A 351 18.63 16.74 -5.72
C TRP A 351 17.53 17.78 -5.46
N SER A 352 17.75 18.72 -4.52
CA SER A 352 16.80 19.81 -4.27
C SER A 352 16.59 20.69 -5.50
N ALA A 353 17.66 20.98 -6.26
CA ALA A 353 17.54 21.78 -7.48
C ALA A 353 16.67 21.08 -8.55
N LEU A 354 16.80 19.75 -8.70
CA LEU A 354 15.96 18.98 -9.61
C LEU A 354 14.50 18.96 -9.14
N LEU A 355 14.27 18.80 -7.82
CA LEU A 355 12.93 18.80 -7.26
C LEU A 355 12.27 20.19 -7.37
N GLU A 356 13.00 21.26 -7.14
CA GLU A 356 12.53 22.65 -7.33
C GLU A 356 12.16 22.90 -8.79
N TRP A 357 13.04 22.56 -9.73
CA TRP A 357 12.73 22.62 -11.15
C TRP A 357 11.44 21.85 -11.49
N SER A 358 11.24 20.67 -10.91
CA SER A 358 10.08 19.82 -11.18
C SER A 358 8.75 20.42 -10.72
N ASN A 359 8.75 21.32 -9.71
CA ASN A 359 7.54 21.97 -9.21
C ASN A 359 6.81 22.80 -10.27
N GLU A 360 7.56 23.37 -11.21
CA GLU A 360 7.04 24.29 -12.21
C GLU A 360 6.89 23.63 -13.59
N GLN A 361 7.67 22.58 -13.86
CA GLN A 361 7.85 22.06 -15.21
C GLN A 361 7.07 20.77 -15.49
N ILE A 362 6.69 20.02 -14.47
CA ILE A 362 5.99 18.75 -14.63
C ILE A 362 4.80 18.61 -13.67
N SER A 363 3.92 17.68 -13.96
CA SER A 363 2.75 17.39 -13.11
C SER A 363 3.13 16.80 -11.75
N SER A 364 2.25 16.97 -10.75
CA SER A 364 2.37 16.31 -9.44
C SER A 364 2.54 14.80 -9.59
N ALA A 365 1.92 14.19 -10.61
CA ALA A 365 2.01 12.77 -10.86
C ALA A 365 3.42 12.34 -11.28
N ALA A 366 4.05 13.03 -12.23
CA ALA A 366 5.43 12.77 -12.63
C ALA A 366 6.42 13.12 -11.50
N GLN A 367 6.14 14.18 -10.73
CA GLN A 367 6.96 14.56 -9.58
C GLN A 367 6.99 13.48 -8.49
N GLU A 368 5.85 12.82 -8.21
CA GLU A 368 5.84 11.73 -7.23
C GLU A 368 6.53 10.45 -7.74
N VAL A 369 6.63 10.25 -9.07
CA VAL A 369 7.52 9.24 -9.65
C VAL A 369 8.98 9.60 -9.40
N LEU A 370 9.39 10.87 -9.66
CA LEU A 370 10.74 11.35 -9.34
C LEU A 370 11.06 11.14 -7.86
N VAL A 371 10.17 11.53 -6.95
CA VAL A 371 10.36 11.30 -5.51
C VAL A 371 10.56 9.82 -5.22
N SER A 372 9.79 8.92 -5.84
CA SER A 372 9.95 7.48 -5.66
C SER A 372 11.31 6.99 -6.15
N VAL A 373 11.80 7.51 -7.28
CA VAL A 373 13.16 7.23 -7.78
C VAL A 373 14.22 7.70 -6.80
N LEU A 374 14.11 8.93 -6.30
CA LEU A 374 15.06 9.49 -5.34
C LEU A 374 15.20 8.63 -4.07
N LEU A 375 14.08 8.11 -3.55
CA LEU A 375 14.09 7.22 -2.38
C LEU A 375 14.79 5.88 -2.65
N GLU A 376 14.80 5.40 -3.90
CA GLU A 376 15.47 4.15 -4.28
C GLU A 376 16.99 4.29 -4.43
N LEU A 377 17.50 5.51 -4.61
CA LEU A 377 18.93 5.75 -4.81
C LEU A 377 19.76 5.55 -3.54
N TYR A 378 19.15 5.75 -2.37
CA TYR A 378 19.83 5.78 -1.08
C TYR A 378 19.22 4.81 -0.06
N PRO A 379 19.42 3.49 -0.24
CA PRO A 379 18.88 2.48 0.68
C PRO A 379 19.26 2.75 2.14
N ASP A 380 20.51 3.09 2.40
CA ASP A 380 21.05 3.27 3.76
C ASP A 380 20.38 4.45 4.51
N LEU A 381 19.96 5.48 3.80
CA LEU A 381 19.25 6.62 4.40
C LEU A 381 17.76 6.32 4.63
N VAL A 382 17.18 5.40 3.87
CA VAL A 382 15.73 5.18 3.78
C VAL A 382 15.28 3.96 4.58
N ASP A 383 16.00 2.85 4.53
CA ASP A 383 15.57 1.55 5.08
C ASP A 383 15.45 1.53 6.61
N SER A 384 16.07 2.48 7.30
CA SER A 384 15.96 2.66 8.76
C SER A 384 14.60 3.24 9.20
N ILE A 385 13.80 3.77 8.27
CA ILE A 385 12.50 4.40 8.57
C ILE A 385 11.40 3.35 8.51
N ASP A 386 10.76 3.07 9.66
CA ASP A 386 9.66 2.12 9.75
C ASP A 386 8.31 2.85 9.64
N CYS A 387 7.75 2.89 8.43
CA CYS A 387 6.42 3.42 8.17
C CYS A 387 5.29 2.49 8.66
N GLY A 388 5.59 1.24 9.01
CA GLY A 388 4.66 0.24 9.50
C GLY A 388 4.67 0.08 11.02
N ALA A 389 5.46 0.88 11.74
CA ALA A 389 5.52 0.79 13.20
C ALA A 389 4.13 0.97 13.83
N PRO A 390 3.84 0.24 14.93
CA PRO A 390 2.59 0.38 15.66
C PRO A 390 2.35 1.81 16.12
N VAL A 391 1.13 2.31 15.91
CA VAL A 391 0.70 3.61 16.43
C VAL A 391 -0.58 3.47 17.24
N ASP A 392 -0.69 4.25 18.32
CA ASP A 392 -1.95 4.45 19.01
C ASP A 392 -2.79 5.48 18.22
N ASP A 393 -3.77 4.98 17.48
CA ASP A 393 -4.65 5.79 16.63
C ASP A 393 -5.96 6.18 17.38
N ALA A 394 -6.03 5.95 18.67
CA ALA A 394 -7.18 6.34 19.47
C ALA A 394 -7.30 7.86 19.55
N LEU A 395 -8.46 8.37 19.15
CA LEU A 395 -8.78 9.78 19.33
C LEU A 395 -9.04 10.08 20.81
N ARG A 396 -8.25 10.96 21.41
CA ARG A 396 -8.29 11.30 22.82
C ARG A 396 -8.84 12.70 23.05
N LEU A 397 -9.56 12.88 24.15
CA LEU A 397 -10.01 14.18 24.62
C LEU A 397 -9.05 14.63 25.73
N ASP A 398 -8.52 15.84 25.60
CA ASP A 398 -7.93 16.59 26.69
C ASP A 398 -9.01 17.50 27.29
N PRO A 399 -9.60 17.13 28.43
CA PRO A 399 -10.71 17.86 29.01
C PRO A 399 -10.29 19.20 29.64
N ASP A 400 -9.03 19.32 30.07
CA ASP A 400 -8.50 20.46 30.79
C ASP A 400 -7.96 21.58 29.88
N MET A 401 -7.77 21.31 28.59
CA MET A 401 -7.40 22.31 27.59
C MET A 401 -8.37 23.50 27.65
N ARG A 402 -7.87 24.69 27.43
CA ARG A 402 -8.70 25.90 27.35
C ARG A 402 -9.35 26.04 25.97
N VAL A 403 -10.58 26.54 25.94
CA VAL A 403 -11.30 26.82 24.70
C VAL A 403 -10.51 27.76 23.77
N GLY A 404 -9.83 28.76 24.33
CA GLY A 404 -8.98 29.64 23.56
C GLY A 404 -7.77 28.94 22.92
N GLU A 405 -7.25 27.89 23.54
CA GLU A 405 -6.18 27.07 22.98
C GLU A 405 -6.73 26.16 21.86
N LEU A 406 -7.87 25.52 22.10
CA LEU A 406 -8.54 24.72 21.07
C LEU A 406 -8.86 25.55 19.83
N LEU A 407 -9.33 26.79 20.00
CA LEU A 407 -9.58 27.69 18.88
C LEU A 407 -8.28 27.97 18.07
N ARG A 408 -7.18 28.27 18.76
CA ARG A 408 -5.89 28.47 18.09
C ARG A 408 -5.41 27.22 17.35
N LEU A 409 -5.66 26.01 17.89
CA LEU A 409 -5.37 24.77 17.16
C LEU A 409 -6.18 24.67 15.87
N VAL A 410 -7.48 24.98 15.91
CA VAL A 410 -8.35 24.97 14.72
C VAL A 410 -7.86 26.00 13.69
N GLU A 411 -7.58 27.21 14.11
CA GLU A 411 -7.13 28.30 13.21
C GLU A 411 -5.76 28.02 12.58
N ARG A 412 -4.85 27.37 13.32
CA ARG A 412 -3.52 27.02 12.82
C ARG A 412 -3.55 25.79 11.90
N ASP A 413 -4.12 24.68 12.38
CA ASP A 413 -3.97 23.37 11.75
C ASP A 413 -5.06 23.11 10.70
N TYR A 414 -6.19 23.81 10.79
CA TYR A 414 -7.32 23.69 9.89
C TYR A 414 -7.64 24.97 9.10
N ALA A 415 -6.69 25.89 8.97
CA ALA A 415 -6.85 27.11 8.17
C ALA A 415 -7.34 26.82 6.74
N TRP A 416 -6.97 25.67 6.17
CA TRP A 416 -7.42 25.20 4.87
C TRP A 416 -8.93 24.96 4.81
N VAL A 417 -9.55 24.52 5.92
CA VAL A 417 -11.01 24.36 6.03
C VAL A 417 -11.70 25.72 6.04
N LEU A 418 -11.16 26.67 6.80
CA LEU A 418 -11.77 27.98 6.99
C LEU A 418 -11.81 28.82 5.70
N ARG A 419 -11.01 28.44 4.71
CA ARG A 419 -11.00 29.05 3.36
C ARG A 419 -12.02 28.41 2.40
N GLN A 420 -12.67 27.33 2.79
CA GLN A 420 -13.66 26.62 1.97
C GLN A 420 -15.08 27.08 2.30
N SER A 421 -15.94 27.10 1.29
CA SER A 421 -17.38 27.30 1.46
C SER A 421 -18.13 26.01 1.08
N PRO A 422 -18.32 25.08 2.05
CA PRO A 422 -18.96 23.78 1.76
C PRO A 422 -20.41 23.91 1.26
N GLU A 423 -20.99 25.08 1.38
CA GLU A 423 -22.36 25.37 0.95
C GLU A 423 -22.48 25.86 -0.50
N ARG A 424 -21.38 26.08 -1.21
CA ARG A 424 -21.40 26.39 -2.63
C ARG A 424 -21.90 25.18 -3.43
N ARG A 425 -23.10 25.27 -3.95
CA ARG A 425 -23.78 24.20 -4.71
C ARG A 425 -23.15 23.90 -6.07
N ASP A 426 -22.26 24.75 -6.58
CA ASP A 426 -21.74 24.64 -7.95
C ASP A 426 -20.67 23.57 -8.10
N ASP A 427 -20.01 23.17 -6.99
CA ASP A 427 -19.10 22.03 -6.96
C ASP A 427 -19.81 20.85 -6.34
N ALA A 428 -20.29 19.92 -7.16
CA ALA A 428 -20.84 18.67 -6.65
C ALA A 428 -19.73 17.83 -6.03
N HIS A 429 -19.57 17.97 -4.73
CA HIS A 429 -18.61 17.24 -3.95
C HIS A 429 -19.14 15.90 -3.49
N PHE A 430 -18.30 14.88 -3.50
CA PHE A 430 -18.56 13.63 -2.80
C PHE A 430 -18.30 13.82 -1.30
N PHE A 431 -19.15 13.18 -0.50
CA PHE A 431 -19.03 13.20 0.94
C PHE A 431 -18.56 11.83 1.44
N TRP A 432 -17.87 11.84 2.56
CA TRP A 432 -17.55 10.64 3.29
C TRP A 432 -18.76 10.22 4.10
N TYR A 433 -19.18 8.96 3.98
CA TYR A 433 -20.28 8.40 4.74
C TYR A 433 -19.80 7.36 5.72
N ARG A 434 -20.53 7.22 6.80
CA ARG A 434 -20.46 6.08 7.68
C ARG A 434 -21.78 5.33 7.62
N SER A 435 -21.74 4.04 7.23
CA SER A 435 -22.92 3.19 7.32
C SER A 435 -23.20 2.89 8.79
N ALA A 436 -24.44 3.18 9.25
CA ALA A 436 -24.86 2.89 10.62
C ALA A 436 -24.92 1.37 10.89
N GLU A 437 -25.21 0.56 9.86
CA GLU A 437 -25.31 -0.90 10.02
C GLU A 437 -23.95 -1.60 10.05
N LYS A 438 -23.02 -1.17 9.17
CA LYS A 438 -21.73 -1.84 8.98
C LYS A 438 -20.59 -1.13 9.69
N GLU A 439 -20.86 0.07 10.23
CA GLU A 439 -19.83 0.98 10.76
C GLU A 439 -18.65 1.25 9.80
N GLU A 440 -18.77 0.80 8.57
CA GLU A 440 -17.76 0.99 7.52
C GLU A 440 -17.90 2.38 6.93
N PRO A 441 -16.82 3.16 6.90
CA PRO A 441 -16.84 4.42 6.20
C PRO A 441 -16.94 4.17 4.69
N ARG A 442 -17.73 4.98 4.01
CA ARG A 442 -17.88 4.98 2.55
C ARG A 442 -17.66 6.36 1.99
N LEU A 443 -17.28 6.44 0.75
CA LEU A 443 -17.17 7.66 -0.01
C LEU A 443 -18.07 7.58 -1.23
N GLY A 444 -18.70 8.68 -1.59
CA GLY A 444 -19.49 8.77 -2.80
C GLY A 444 -20.80 9.54 -2.59
N ILE A 445 -21.68 9.48 -3.59
CA ILE A 445 -23.05 9.97 -3.49
C ILE A 445 -23.84 8.97 -2.63
N ARG A 446 -24.58 9.50 -1.68
CA ARG A 446 -25.51 8.69 -0.90
C ARG A 446 -26.52 8.05 -1.85
N ALA A 447 -26.60 6.72 -1.83
CA ALA A 447 -27.55 5.99 -2.66
C ALA A 447 -28.98 6.26 -2.19
N GLU A 448 -29.92 6.29 -3.13
CA GLU A 448 -31.37 6.36 -2.84
C GLU A 448 -31.97 4.99 -2.52
N GLU A 449 -31.10 4.02 -2.18
CA GLU A 449 -31.52 2.66 -1.84
C GLU A 449 -32.12 2.59 -0.43
N PRO A 450 -33.04 1.65 -0.16
CA PRO A 450 -33.52 1.40 1.20
C PRO A 450 -32.38 1.14 2.17
N GLY A 451 -32.34 1.90 3.28
CA GLY A 451 -31.24 1.86 4.27
C GLY A 451 -30.22 2.97 4.14
N ALA A 452 -30.24 3.76 3.05
CA ALA A 452 -29.35 4.90 2.87
C ALA A 452 -29.59 6.02 3.90
N GLU A 453 -30.79 6.10 4.45
CA GLU A 453 -31.14 7.00 5.55
C GLU A 453 -30.34 6.74 6.83
N ARG A 454 -29.74 5.56 6.96
CA ARG A 454 -28.85 5.19 8.06
C ARG A 454 -27.40 5.56 7.84
N GLU A 455 -27.07 6.16 6.69
CA GLU A 455 -25.71 6.59 6.39
C GLU A 455 -25.49 8.02 6.91
N LEU A 456 -24.46 8.17 7.74
CA LEU A 456 -24.09 9.46 8.32
C LEU A 456 -22.91 10.05 7.55
N PRO A 457 -22.94 11.33 7.14
CA PRO A 457 -21.83 11.97 6.48
C PRO A 457 -20.63 12.07 7.41
N LEU A 458 -19.45 11.67 6.92
CA LEU A 458 -18.15 11.82 7.58
C LEU A 458 -17.45 13.07 7.02
N ASP A 459 -18.06 14.19 7.22
CA ASP A 459 -17.61 15.47 6.68
C ASP A 459 -16.77 16.21 7.72
N ILE A 460 -15.47 15.93 7.75
CA ILE A 460 -14.57 16.52 8.72
C ILE A 460 -14.48 18.03 8.53
N ALA A 461 -14.43 18.51 7.29
CA ALA A 461 -14.33 19.94 7.00
C ALA A 461 -15.53 20.71 7.56
N ARG A 462 -16.76 20.22 7.32
CA ARG A 462 -17.99 20.84 7.88
C ARG A 462 -18.03 20.78 9.40
N GLN A 463 -17.61 19.64 9.99
CA GLN A 463 -17.55 19.51 11.44
C GLN A 463 -16.57 20.52 12.06
N VAL A 464 -15.40 20.69 11.44
CA VAL A 464 -14.41 21.69 11.88
C VAL A 464 -14.96 23.12 11.70
N GLY A 465 -15.61 23.41 10.57
CA GLY A 465 -16.23 24.73 10.34
C GLY A 465 -17.31 25.07 11.39
N ARG A 466 -18.17 24.09 11.73
CA ARG A 466 -19.18 24.25 12.80
C ARG A 466 -18.51 24.42 14.18
N LEU A 467 -17.50 23.61 14.47
CA LEU A 467 -16.72 23.75 15.71
C LEU A 467 -16.13 25.16 15.83
N HIS A 468 -15.47 25.64 14.77
CA HIS A 468 -14.88 26.97 14.72
C HIS A 468 -15.92 28.06 15.01
N ALA A 469 -17.08 27.99 14.35
CA ALA A 469 -18.18 28.95 14.57
C ALA A 469 -18.66 28.92 16.04
N SER A 470 -18.86 27.73 16.62
CA SER A 470 -19.28 27.58 18.03
C SER A 470 -18.22 28.11 19.00
N LEU A 471 -16.94 27.83 18.74
CA LEU A 471 -15.82 28.35 19.56
C LEU A 471 -15.73 29.88 19.47
N HIS A 472 -15.94 30.46 18.28
CA HIS A 472 -15.94 31.90 18.08
C HIS A 472 -17.06 32.62 18.82
N ALA A 473 -18.23 32.00 18.92
CA ALA A 473 -19.39 32.55 19.62
C ALA A 473 -19.22 32.61 21.15
N LEU A 474 -18.30 31.81 21.70
CA LEU A 474 -18.02 31.80 23.15
C LEU A 474 -17.27 33.05 23.59
N ARG A 475 -17.77 33.70 24.65
CA ARG A 475 -17.13 34.87 25.27
C ARG A 475 -15.99 34.48 26.21
N ASP A 476 -16.18 33.37 26.95
CA ASP A 476 -15.20 32.86 27.91
C ASP A 476 -14.20 31.93 27.24
N ARG A 477 -13.01 32.45 26.96
CA ARG A 477 -11.90 31.70 26.36
C ARG A 477 -11.13 30.83 27.36
N GLU A 478 -11.30 31.09 28.63
CA GLU A 478 -10.67 30.35 29.73
C GLU A 478 -11.51 29.13 30.16
N ALA A 479 -12.73 28.99 29.65
CA ALA A 479 -13.54 27.80 29.89
C ALA A 479 -12.78 26.54 29.47
N SER A 480 -12.99 25.43 30.20
CA SER A 480 -12.40 24.16 29.84
C SER A 480 -13.10 23.52 28.63
N VAL A 481 -12.36 22.73 27.88
CA VAL A 481 -12.94 21.90 26.78
C VAL A 481 -13.97 20.91 27.34
N ALA A 482 -13.81 20.39 28.57
CA ALA A 482 -14.81 19.57 29.21
C ALA A 482 -16.15 20.30 29.34
N GLY A 483 -16.15 21.53 29.81
CA GLY A 483 -17.34 22.37 29.92
C GLY A 483 -17.98 22.67 28.58
N PHE A 484 -17.16 23.01 27.60
CA PHE A 484 -17.59 23.24 26.20
C PHE A 484 -18.27 22.00 25.60
N VAL A 485 -17.62 20.84 25.66
CA VAL A 485 -18.17 19.58 25.11
C VAL A 485 -19.40 19.11 25.89
N GLY A 486 -19.49 19.41 27.18
CA GLY A 486 -20.68 19.15 27.97
C GLY A 486 -21.89 19.97 27.53
N ALA A 487 -21.66 21.24 27.15
CA ALA A 487 -22.70 22.13 26.58
C ALA A 487 -22.99 21.85 25.07
N HIS A 488 -22.01 21.37 24.33
CA HIS A 488 -22.05 21.11 22.90
C HIS A 488 -21.59 19.69 22.56
N PRO A 489 -22.33 18.64 22.96
CA PRO A 489 -21.92 17.24 22.80
C PRO A 489 -21.74 16.80 21.32
N GLU A 490 -22.38 17.51 20.40
CA GLU A 490 -22.24 17.30 18.95
C GLU A 490 -20.80 17.52 18.45
N HIS A 491 -20.03 18.34 19.14
CA HIS A 491 -18.63 18.61 18.80
C HIS A 491 -17.62 17.64 19.40
N ARG A 492 -18.05 16.71 20.27
CA ARG A 492 -17.14 15.81 20.98
C ARG A 492 -16.18 15.05 20.06
N ALA A 493 -16.69 14.50 18.96
CA ALA A 493 -15.88 13.70 18.06
C ALA A 493 -14.81 14.54 17.35
N ILE A 494 -15.19 15.71 16.87
CA ILE A 494 -14.26 16.59 16.14
C ILE A 494 -13.25 17.26 17.08
N VAL A 495 -13.64 17.60 18.29
CA VAL A 495 -12.71 18.13 19.31
C VAL A 495 -11.61 17.11 19.63
N ARG A 496 -11.97 15.84 19.88
CA ARG A 496 -11.01 14.76 20.09
C ARG A 496 -10.05 14.63 18.92
N ARG A 497 -10.55 14.74 17.69
CA ARG A 497 -9.73 14.66 16.49
C ARG A 497 -8.75 15.82 16.39
N VAL A 498 -9.20 17.05 16.55
CA VAL A 498 -8.36 18.25 16.53
C VAL A 498 -7.24 18.17 17.57
N GLN A 499 -7.58 17.80 18.79
CA GLN A 499 -6.60 17.65 19.88
C GLN A 499 -5.60 16.54 19.59
N THR A 500 -6.06 15.37 19.12
CA THR A 500 -5.17 14.23 18.80
C THR A 500 -4.19 14.57 17.68
N LEU A 501 -4.59 15.39 16.73
CA LEU A 501 -3.75 15.77 15.57
C LEU A 501 -2.90 17.04 15.81
N ALA A 502 -3.01 17.65 16.99
CA ALA A 502 -2.08 18.71 17.37
C ALA A 502 -0.62 18.22 17.24
N GLY A 503 0.20 18.89 16.44
CA GLY A 503 1.56 18.46 16.14
C GLY A 503 1.72 17.29 15.14
N ARG A 504 0.62 16.83 14.53
CA ARG A 504 0.61 15.79 13.48
C ARG A 504 0.04 16.34 12.17
N PRO A 505 0.79 17.19 11.45
CA PRO A 505 0.27 17.96 10.32
C PRO A 505 -0.13 17.08 9.13
N TYR A 506 0.40 15.86 9.01
CA TYR A 506 0.06 14.94 7.93
C TYR A 506 -1.14 14.03 8.24
N GLY A 507 -1.78 14.20 9.39
CA GLY A 507 -2.90 13.35 9.81
C GLY A 507 -4.24 13.67 9.15
N GLU A 508 -4.36 14.77 8.40
CA GLU A 508 -5.59 15.13 7.71
C GLU A 508 -5.42 15.15 6.20
N ILE A 509 -6.30 14.47 5.49
CA ILE A 509 -6.43 14.64 4.05
C ILE A 509 -7.03 16.01 3.79
N ARG A 510 -6.31 16.86 3.06
CA ARG A 510 -6.85 18.15 2.62
C ARG A 510 -7.98 17.89 1.63
N GLU A 511 -8.92 18.78 1.53
CA GLU A 511 -10.02 18.67 0.57
C GLU A 511 -10.80 17.34 0.73
N ASN A 512 -11.20 17.00 1.96
CA ASN A 512 -12.06 15.84 2.19
C ASN A 512 -13.51 16.03 1.69
N LEU A 513 -13.79 17.15 1.06
CA LEU A 513 -14.88 17.36 0.11
C LEU A 513 -14.31 17.12 -1.29
N LEU A 514 -14.74 16.07 -1.96
CA LEU A 514 -14.09 15.60 -3.18
C LEU A 514 -14.87 15.99 -4.43
N ALA A 515 -14.15 16.38 -5.47
CA ALA A 515 -14.75 16.66 -6.77
C ALA A 515 -15.35 15.39 -7.39
N ARG A 516 -16.41 15.55 -8.20
CA ARG A 516 -17.10 14.43 -8.89
C ARG A 516 -16.18 13.57 -9.73
N ASP A 517 -15.13 14.16 -10.21
CA ASP A 517 -14.17 13.50 -11.09
C ASP A 517 -13.01 12.83 -10.37
N THR A 518 -13.03 12.78 -9.04
CA THR A 518 -12.04 12.05 -8.25
C THR A 518 -12.12 10.56 -8.54
N LEU A 519 -10.97 9.95 -8.88
CA LEU A 519 -10.88 8.51 -9.08
C LEU A 519 -10.74 7.78 -7.74
N PRO A 520 -11.18 6.53 -7.64
CA PRO A 520 -10.97 5.70 -6.45
C PRO A 520 -9.50 5.63 -6.06
N ILE A 521 -8.61 5.56 -7.05
CA ILE A 521 -7.17 5.49 -6.81
C ILE A 521 -6.62 6.80 -6.23
N ASP A 522 -7.16 7.96 -6.59
CA ASP A 522 -6.70 9.25 -6.08
C ASP A 522 -6.86 9.36 -4.56
N LEU A 523 -7.90 8.71 -4.02
CA LEU A 523 -8.14 8.64 -2.58
C LEU A 523 -7.29 7.62 -1.85
N MET A 524 -6.88 6.58 -2.55
CA MET A 524 -6.31 5.39 -1.94
C MET A 524 -4.86 5.17 -2.30
N ARG A 525 -4.33 5.87 -3.31
CA ARG A 525 -2.98 5.63 -3.82
C ARG A 525 -1.92 5.78 -2.74
N ALA A 526 -2.03 6.76 -1.84
CA ALA A 526 -1.11 6.87 -0.72
C ALA A 526 -1.08 5.60 0.13
N LYS A 527 -2.25 5.11 0.55
CA LYS A 527 -2.38 3.86 1.31
C LYS A 527 -1.85 2.67 0.52
N LEU A 528 -2.28 2.51 -0.74
CA LEU A 528 -1.88 1.39 -1.59
C LEU A 528 -0.37 1.42 -1.89
N SER A 529 0.22 2.61 -2.03
CA SER A 529 1.66 2.79 -2.20
C SER A 529 2.44 2.38 -0.95
N MET A 530 1.92 2.66 0.24
CA MET A 530 2.53 2.19 1.50
C MET A 530 2.43 0.67 1.63
N PHE A 531 1.40 0.03 1.09
CA PHE A 531 1.36 -1.44 0.97
C PHE A 531 2.37 -1.98 -0.05
N GLY A 532 2.70 -1.20 -1.06
CA GLY A 532 3.65 -1.57 -2.12
C GLY A 532 2.97 -2.03 -3.41
N ALA A 533 1.78 -1.52 -3.70
CA ALA A 533 1.12 -1.76 -4.97
C ALA A 533 1.96 -1.18 -6.12
N SER A 534 2.12 -1.96 -7.19
CA SER A 534 2.93 -1.61 -8.36
C SER A 534 2.09 -1.23 -9.56
N LYS A 535 0.89 -1.80 -9.69
CA LYS A 535 -0.04 -1.55 -10.80
C LYS A 535 -1.37 -1.09 -10.23
N PHE A 536 -1.89 -0.01 -10.79
CA PHE A 536 -3.15 0.60 -10.41
C PHE A 536 -4.06 0.65 -11.64
N ASP A 537 -5.28 0.11 -11.50
CA ASP A 537 -6.22 -0.01 -12.60
C ASP A 537 -7.64 0.31 -12.10
N PRO A 538 -8.08 1.56 -12.16
CA PRO A 538 -9.45 1.94 -11.85
C PRO A 538 -10.42 1.20 -12.77
N LYS A 539 -11.42 0.52 -12.20
CA LYS A 539 -12.46 -0.20 -12.97
C LYS A 539 -13.77 0.53 -13.01
N SER A 540 -13.97 1.45 -12.11
CA SER A 540 -15.09 2.38 -12.06
C SER A 540 -14.77 3.47 -11.03
N ASN A 541 -15.67 4.41 -10.84
CA ASN A 541 -15.57 5.41 -9.78
C ASN A 541 -15.66 4.80 -8.36
N LEU A 542 -15.96 3.50 -8.24
CA LEU A 542 -16.12 2.81 -6.96
C LEU A 542 -14.99 1.81 -6.66
N TRP A 543 -14.23 1.37 -7.67
CA TRP A 543 -13.32 0.24 -7.53
C TRP A 543 -12.01 0.44 -8.28
N VAL A 544 -10.92 0.06 -7.62
CA VAL A 544 -9.58 -0.01 -8.19
C VAL A 544 -9.02 -1.42 -8.04
N ARG A 545 -8.38 -1.91 -9.09
CA ARG A 545 -7.62 -3.15 -9.09
C ARG A 545 -6.14 -2.83 -8.96
N VAL A 546 -5.45 -3.53 -8.05
CA VAL A 546 -4.02 -3.33 -7.80
C VAL A 546 -3.27 -4.65 -7.84
N THR A 547 -1.95 -4.60 -8.02
CA THR A 547 -1.05 -5.75 -7.92
C THR A 547 -0.02 -5.50 -6.84
N LEU A 548 0.17 -6.48 -5.96
CA LEU A 548 1.18 -6.49 -4.90
C LEU A 548 2.29 -7.50 -5.23
N PHE A 549 3.49 -7.31 -4.71
CA PHE A 549 4.65 -8.19 -4.88
C PHE A 549 5.12 -8.40 -6.34
N GLN A 550 4.64 -7.61 -7.28
CA GLN A 550 5.10 -7.69 -8.66
C GLN A 550 6.57 -7.24 -8.72
N GLY A 551 7.42 -8.06 -9.33
CA GLY A 551 8.86 -7.86 -9.36
C GLY A 551 9.63 -8.38 -8.13
N ALA A 552 8.93 -8.76 -7.06
CA ALA A 552 9.56 -9.23 -5.83
C ALA A 552 10.38 -10.51 -6.05
N PRO A 553 11.46 -10.72 -5.27
CA PRO A 553 12.16 -11.99 -5.21
C PRO A 553 11.19 -13.14 -4.97
N THR A 554 11.50 -14.31 -5.53
CA THR A 554 10.76 -15.55 -5.23
C THR A 554 11.20 -16.10 -3.86
N LEU A 555 10.46 -17.07 -3.33
CA LEU A 555 10.81 -17.70 -2.04
C LEU A 555 12.23 -18.32 -2.07
N ASP A 556 12.59 -18.90 -3.21
CA ASP A 556 13.91 -19.54 -3.40
C ASP A 556 15.06 -18.53 -3.56
N GLU A 557 14.75 -17.23 -3.74
CA GLU A 557 15.73 -16.14 -3.87
C GLU A 557 15.91 -15.34 -2.56
N LEU A 558 15.19 -15.71 -1.49
CA LEU A 558 15.33 -15.02 -0.21
C LEU A 558 16.69 -15.35 0.44
N ALA A 559 17.61 -14.41 0.34
CA ALA A 559 18.93 -14.47 0.97
C ALA A 559 19.34 -13.08 1.46
N PRO A 560 20.25 -12.96 2.44
CA PRO A 560 20.70 -11.66 2.96
C PRO A 560 21.25 -10.70 1.88
N ASP A 561 21.86 -11.26 0.84
CA ASP A 561 22.42 -10.55 -0.32
C ASP A 561 21.47 -10.46 -1.53
N MET A 562 20.18 -10.76 -1.34
CA MET A 562 19.21 -10.72 -2.43
C MET A 562 19.14 -9.35 -3.09
N ASN A 563 18.93 -9.34 -4.41
CA ASN A 563 18.67 -8.11 -5.13
C ASN A 563 17.27 -7.54 -4.79
N ASP A 564 17.24 -6.41 -4.06
CA ASP A 564 16.02 -5.68 -3.68
C ASP A 564 15.60 -4.61 -4.70
N ASP A 565 16.18 -4.59 -5.89
CA ASP A 565 15.82 -3.62 -6.94
C ASP A 565 14.65 -4.12 -7.79
N TRP A 566 13.41 -3.93 -7.29
CA TRP A 566 12.18 -4.35 -7.96
C TRP A 566 11.09 -3.26 -8.00
N ILE A 567 11.50 -2.00 -7.89
CA ILE A 567 10.61 -0.88 -8.20
C ILE A 567 10.33 -0.81 -9.71
N PHE A 568 9.13 -0.40 -10.07
CA PHE A 568 8.69 -0.28 -11.47
C PHE A 568 8.92 -1.55 -12.29
N PRO A 569 8.27 -2.67 -11.93
CA PRO A 569 8.44 -3.95 -12.64
C PRO A 569 7.93 -3.86 -14.06
N CYS A 570 8.77 -4.19 -15.04
CA CYS A 570 8.42 -4.24 -16.46
C CYS A 570 8.05 -5.65 -16.90
N LEU A 571 7.26 -5.76 -17.97
CA LEU A 571 6.98 -7.03 -18.62
C LEU A 571 8.28 -7.76 -18.97
N PRO A 572 8.32 -9.10 -18.81
CA PRO A 572 9.50 -9.88 -19.16
C PRO A 572 9.84 -9.71 -20.63
N ASP A 573 11.12 -9.46 -20.93
CA ASP A 573 11.59 -9.46 -22.32
C ASP A 573 11.61 -10.91 -22.84
N GLY A 574 11.11 -11.14 -24.04
CA GLY A 574 11.07 -12.46 -24.66
C GLY A 574 12.45 -13.06 -24.99
N SER A 575 13.53 -12.35 -24.68
CA SER A 575 14.91 -12.72 -25.00
C SER A 575 15.54 -13.79 -24.10
N GLU A 576 14.97 -14.06 -22.90
CA GLU A 576 15.47 -15.10 -21.98
C GLU A 576 14.87 -16.50 -22.24
N ARG A 577 14.48 -16.79 -23.48
CA ARG A 577 13.85 -18.08 -23.87
C ARG A 577 14.81 -19.29 -23.85
N GLY A 578 16.07 -19.14 -23.47
CA GLY A 578 17.10 -20.12 -23.74
C GLY A 578 17.95 -20.64 -22.58
N MET A 579 17.64 -20.33 -21.32
CA MET A 579 18.39 -20.89 -20.18
C MET A 579 17.43 -21.51 -19.15
N ALA A 580 16.93 -22.69 -19.45
CA ALA A 580 16.27 -23.60 -18.50
C ALA A 580 17.25 -24.71 -18.08
#